data_2235cbabd31e1031ef06c35bce6b7c7a
#
_entry.id   2235cbabd31e1031ef06c35bce6b7c7a
#
_cell.length_a   1.000
_cell.length_b   1.000
_cell.length_c   1.000
_cell.angle_alpha   90.00
_cell.angle_beta   90.00
_cell.angle_gamma   90.00
#
_symmetry.space_group_name_H-M   'P 1'
#
loop_
_entity.id
_entity.type
_entity.pdbx_description
1 polymer ?
#
loop_
_entity_poly.entity_id
_entity_poly.type
_entity_poly.pdbx_seq_one_letter_code
_entity_poly.pdbx_strand_id
1 'polypeptide(L)'
;MRRFFIALILLTLVGCATSPTSTMPPKDKELSRTSNLARAAFEDGATAKAIDLYRKALNRALAMDDATEIGNIAYNLALCHILLGQLDQASVSLAEAKAEFKRNGSNPADVLLLEATVALRQGRLEQALSLANEVLSASTDEDYRFQVALLKGMIACEQNDPARARAALVEADQHHVTNTPLLAARERLAGNILLLERNPAEAAAAFDRAAALFQTAKHYRDMALALQRAGEAYQEAGDRQHAEDRLFRAKRSLAAQGEKTE
;
A
#
# COMPACT_ATOMS: atom_id res chain seq x y z
N MET A 1 12.08 0.51 -0.77
CA MET A 1 11.31 1.37 0.13
C MET A 1 9.93 1.58 -0.45
N ARG A 2 9.00 0.74 0.00
CA ARG A 2 7.68 0.70 -0.61
C ARG A 2 6.66 0.36 0.42
N ARG A 3 5.92 1.33 0.79
CA ARG A 3 4.85 1.14 1.75
C ARG A 3 3.73 2.10 1.45
N PHE A 4 3.14 1.92 0.29
CA PHE A 4 2.02 2.71 -0.05
C PHE A 4 1.14 1.99 -1.00
N PHE A 5 0.10 1.79 -0.66
CA PHE A 5 -1.17 1.68 -1.28
C PHE A 5 -2.06 0.84 -0.40
N ILE A 6 -2.28 1.38 0.80
CA ILE A 6 -3.42 0.93 1.56
C ILE A 6 -4.06 2.19 2.06
N ALA A 7 -4.67 2.90 1.11
CA ALA A 7 -5.81 3.67 1.46
C ALA A 7 -6.94 2.67 1.62
N LEU A 8 -7.30 2.42 2.84
CA LEU A 8 -8.52 1.72 3.20
C LEU A 8 -9.68 2.45 2.55
N ILE A 9 -10.15 1.98 1.40
CA ILE A 9 -11.38 2.48 0.79
C ILE A 9 -12.52 1.98 1.66
N LEU A 10 -12.96 2.81 2.59
CA LEU A 10 -14.28 2.69 3.20
C LEU A 10 -15.31 3.03 2.14
N LEU A 11 -15.72 2.06 1.35
CA LEU A 11 -16.90 2.17 0.51
C LEU A 11 -18.14 2.14 1.40
N THR A 12 -18.72 3.29 1.64
CA THR A 12 -20.09 3.38 2.11
C THR A 12 -21.03 3.05 0.94
N LEU A 13 -21.45 1.79 0.85
CA LEU A 13 -22.54 1.40 -0.02
C LEU A 13 -23.87 1.83 0.62
N VAL A 14 -24.42 2.96 0.18
CA VAL A 14 -25.84 3.26 0.32
C VAL A 14 -26.49 2.85 -0.99
N GLY A 15 -27.07 1.68 -1.02
CA GLY A 15 -27.89 1.17 -2.12
C GLY A 15 -29.15 0.52 -1.58
N CYS A 16 -30.26 1.24 -1.55
CA CYS A 16 -31.58 0.65 -1.39
C CYS A 16 -31.96 -0.14 -2.62
N ALA A 17 -31.95 -1.46 -2.52
CA ALA A 17 -32.67 -2.35 -3.43
C ALA A 17 -33.36 -3.43 -2.61
N THR A 18 -34.68 -3.40 -2.61
CA THR A 18 -35.54 -4.48 -2.12
C THR A 18 -35.29 -5.74 -2.95
N SER A 19 -34.61 -6.71 -2.38
CA SER A 19 -34.40 -8.05 -2.93
C SER A 19 -34.82 -9.12 -1.93
N PRO A 20 -35.27 -10.30 -2.38
CA PRO A 20 -35.89 -11.29 -1.51
C PRO A 20 -34.96 -11.70 -0.37
N THR A 21 -35.51 -11.89 0.79
CA THR A 21 -34.86 -12.31 2.03
C THR A 21 -34.00 -13.55 1.84
N SER A 22 -32.78 -13.36 1.37
CA SER A 22 -31.70 -14.29 1.61
C SER A 22 -31.34 -14.10 3.10
N THR A 23 -31.73 -15.02 3.95
CA THR A 23 -31.30 -15.10 5.33
C THR A 23 -29.81 -15.40 5.32
N MET A 24 -28.96 -14.34 5.24
CA MET A 24 -27.54 -14.53 5.53
C MET A 24 -27.42 -15.17 6.92
N PRO A 25 -26.59 -16.23 7.04
CA PRO A 25 -26.35 -16.82 8.35
C PRO A 25 -25.87 -15.72 9.32
N PRO A 26 -26.28 -15.76 10.60
CA PRO A 26 -25.91 -14.75 11.54
C PRO A 26 -24.38 -14.64 11.60
N LYS A 27 -23.85 -13.43 11.39
CA LYS A 27 -22.42 -13.16 11.46
C LYS A 27 -21.84 -13.70 12.76
N ASP A 28 -20.79 -14.51 12.69
CA ASP A 28 -20.13 -15.03 13.89
C ASP A 28 -19.58 -13.87 14.72
N LYS A 29 -20.11 -13.72 15.93
CA LYS A 29 -19.78 -12.57 16.81
C LYS A 29 -18.32 -12.58 17.26
N GLU A 30 -17.76 -13.76 17.47
CA GLU A 30 -16.37 -13.90 17.92
C GLU A 30 -15.40 -13.58 16.77
N LEU A 31 -15.68 -14.09 15.58
CA LEU A 31 -14.92 -13.74 14.37
C LEU A 31 -14.93 -12.23 14.13
N SER A 32 -16.12 -11.62 14.10
CA SER A 32 -16.28 -10.18 13.88
C SER A 32 -15.54 -9.35 14.94
N ARG A 33 -15.63 -9.75 16.22
CA ARG A 33 -14.94 -9.07 17.33
C ARG A 33 -13.42 -9.17 17.14
N THR A 34 -12.89 -10.37 16.84
CA THR A 34 -11.46 -10.60 16.72
C THR A 34 -10.88 -9.86 15.52
N SER A 35 -11.58 -9.88 14.37
CA SER A 35 -11.19 -9.13 13.16
C SER A 35 -11.18 -7.61 13.40
N ASN A 36 -12.19 -7.09 14.13
CA ASN A 36 -12.23 -5.66 14.48
C ASN A 36 -11.10 -5.27 15.43
N LEU A 37 -10.75 -6.11 16.40
CA LEU A 37 -9.60 -5.87 17.27
C LEU A 37 -8.28 -5.94 16.51
N ALA A 38 -8.16 -6.84 15.54
CA ALA A 38 -6.99 -6.94 14.68
C ALA A 38 -6.82 -5.66 13.84
N ARG A 39 -7.91 -5.18 13.25
CA ARG A 39 -7.90 -3.93 12.48
C ARG A 39 -7.54 -2.74 13.33
N ALA A 40 -8.12 -2.60 14.51
CA ALA A 40 -7.77 -1.52 15.43
C ALA A 40 -6.27 -1.57 15.83
N ALA A 41 -5.75 -2.76 16.13
CA ALA A 41 -4.32 -2.93 16.42
C ALA A 41 -3.43 -2.55 15.22
N PHE A 42 -3.87 -2.83 14.00
CA PHE A 42 -3.18 -2.42 12.77
C PHE A 42 -3.18 -0.89 12.59
N GLU A 43 -4.34 -0.25 12.78
CA GLU A 43 -4.51 1.21 12.71
C GLU A 43 -3.68 1.94 13.77
N ASP A 44 -3.55 1.35 14.96
CA ASP A 44 -2.70 1.84 16.06
C ASP A 44 -1.20 1.59 15.86
N GLY A 45 -0.80 0.95 14.74
CA GLY A 45 0.60 0.61 14.45
C GLY A 45 1.12 -0.61 15.21
N ALA A 46 0.32 -1.27 16.03
CA ALA A 46 0.67 -2.49 16.76
C ALA A 46 0.64 -3.73 15.83
N THR A 47 1.42 -3.70 14.75
CA THR A 47 1.35 -4.65 13.62
C THR A 47 1.56 -6.11 14.05
N ALA A 48 2.48 -6.38 14.98
CA ALA A 48 2.70 -7.74 15.50
C ALA A 48 1.45 -8.28 16.22
N LYS A 49 0.79 -7.44 17.04
CA LYS A 49 -0.48 -7.79 17.70
C LYS A 49 -1.59 -7.99 16.70
N ALA A 50 -1.63 -7.18 15.64
CA ALA A 50 -2.61 -7.33 14.57
C ALA A 50 -2.46 -8.69 13.88
N ILE A 51 -1.24 -9.15 13.58
CA ILE A 51 -0.96 -10.47 13.01
C ILE A 51 -1.53 -11.58 13.90
N ASP A 52 -1.27 -11.54 15.20
CA ASP A 52 -1.73 -12.58 16.13
C ASP A 52 -3.27 -12.64 16.17
N LEU A 53 -3.93 -11.48 16.16
CA LEU A 53 -5.38 -11.38 16.15
C LEU A 53 -5.96 -11.84 14.81
N TYR A 54 -5.37 -11.44 13.67
CA TYR A 54 -5.81 -11.91 12.36
C TYR A 54 -5.63 -13.42 12.20
N ARG A 55 -4.55 -14.02 12.72
CA ARG A 55 -4.37 -15.49 12.71
C ARG A 55 -5.47 -16.22 13.51
N LYS A 56 -5.87 -15.68 14.65
CA LYS A 56 -6.99 -16.22 15.44
C LYS A 56 -8.30 -16.11 14.66
N ALA A 57 -8.55 -14.97 14.03
CA ALA A 57 -9.73 -14.77 13.19
C ALA A 57 -9.72 -15.69 11.98
N LEU A 58 -8.56 -15.88 11.31
CA LEU A 58 -8.40 -16.78 10.18
C LEU A 58 -8.75 -18.24 10.54
N ASN A 59 -8.21 -18.74 11.67
CA ASN A 59 -8.56 -20.08 12.15
C ASN A 59 -10.07 -20.25 12.38
N ARG A 60 -10.73 -19.20 12.87
CA ARG A 60 -12.19 -19.22 13.05
C ARG A 60 -12.94 -19.23 11.71
N ALA A 61 -12.51 -18.41 10.76
CA ALA A 61 -13.09 -18.34 9.42
C ALA A 61 -12.90 -19.65 8.65
N LEU A 62 -11.72 -20.28 8.76
CA LEU A 62 -11.43 -21.59 8.20
C LEU A 62 -12.33 -22.69 8.79
N ALA A 63 -12.56 -22.68 10.11
CA ALA A 63 -13.46 -23.63 10.76
C ALA A 63 -14.92 -23.50 10.28
N MET A 64 -15.29 -22.34 9.75
CA MET A 64 -16.62 -22.05 9.21
C MET A 64 -16.70 -22.21 7.69
N ASP A 65 -15.57 -22.46 7.02
CA ASP A 65 -15.43 -22.48 5.56
C ASP A 65 -15.97 -21.21 4.87
N ASP A 66 -15.81 -20.06 5.52
CA ASP A 66 -16.29 -18.77 5.01
C ASP A 66 -15.24 -18.13 4.08
N ALA A 67 -15.37 -18.39 2.77
CA ALA A 67 -14.46 -17.90 1.74
C ALA A 67 -14.27 -16.37 1.78
N THR A 68 -15.31 -15.62 2.09
CA THR A 68 -15.26 -14.16 2.14
C THR A 68 -14.41 -13.68 3.30
N GLU A 69 -14.65 -14.22 4.50
CA GLU A 69 -13.88 -13.82 5.69
C GLU A 69 -12.45 -14.36 5.62
N ILE A 70 -12.22 -15.59 5.11
CA ILE A 70 -10.86 -16.13 4.91
C ILE A 70 -10.08 -15.20 3.98
N GLY A 71 -10.65 -14.85 2.81
CA GLY A 71 -10.00 -13.99 1.83
C GLY A 71 -9.67 -12.60 2.39
N ASN A 72 -10.64 -11.96 3.08
CA ASN A 72 -10.45 -10.65 3.69
C ASN A 72 -9.37 -10.65 4.80
N ILE A 73 -9.38 -11.68 5.65
CA ILE A 73 -8.40 -11.79 6.73
C ILE A 73 -7.00 -12.09 6.18
N ALA A 74 -6.89 -12.99 5.21
CA ALA A 74 -5.62 -13.28 4.54
C ALA A 74 -5.05 -12.04 3.84
N TYR A 75 -5.88 -11.25 3.17
CA TYR A 75 -5.50 -9.95 2.62
C TYR A 75 -4.92 -9.01 3.69
N ASN A 76 -5.61 -8.86 4.83
CA ASN A 76 -5.14 -8.01 5.91
C ASN A 76 -3.86 -8.54 6.57
N LEU A 77 -3.68 -9.85 6.68
CA LEU A 77 -2.41 -10.46 7.11
C LEU A 77 -1.27 -10.10 6.16
N ALA A 78 -1.52 -10.16 4.85
CA ALA A 78 -0.53 -9.75 3.86
C ALA A 78 -0.11 -8.29 4.05
N LEU A 79 -1.05 -7.38 4.31
CA LEU A 79 -0.76 -6.00 4.63
C LEU A 79 0.16 -5.85 5.84
N CYS A 80 -0.15 -6.57 6.93
CA CYS A 80 0.69 -6.59 8.12
C CYS A 80 2.11 -7.09 7.80
N HIS A 81 2.23 -8.19 7.05
CA HIS A 81 3.53 -8.75 6.65
C HIS A 81 4.32 -7.80 5.74
N ILE A 82 3.64 -7.11 4.81
CA ILE A 82 4.25 -6.08 3.97
C ILE A 82 4.83 -4.95 4.81
N LEU A 83 4.12 -4.48 5.84
CA LEU A 83 4.60 -3.44 6.74
C LEU A 83 5.85 -3.86 7.52
N LEU A 84 5.93 -5.11 7.94
CA LEU A 84 7.09 -5.66 8.63
C LEU A 84 8.24 -6.07 7.70
N GLY A 85 8.09 -5.91 6.37
CA GLY A 85 9.10 -6.35 5.40
C GLY A 85 9.17 -7.88 5.20
N GLN A 86 8.23 -8.61 5.74
CA GLN A 86 8.12 -10.07 5.67
C GLN A 86 7.46 -10.48 4.33
N LEU A 87 8.17 -10.25 3.22
CA LEU A 87 7.60 -10.34 1.88
C LEU A 87 7.18 -11.76 1.48
N ASP A 88 7.87 -12.80 1.99
CA ASP A 88 7.51 -14.18 1.70
C ASP A 88 6.20 -14.57 2.39
N GLN A 89 6.02 -14.17 3.66
CA GLN A 89 4.77 -14.37 4.38
C GLN A 89 3.61 -13.59 3.75
N ALA A 90 3.90 -12.38 3.26
CA ALA A 90 2.92 -11.60 2.51
C ALA A 90 2.49 -12.34 1.24
N SER A 91 3.43 -12.93 0.49
CA SER A 91 3.11 -13.70 -0.72
C SER A 91 2.21 -14.92 -0.42
N VAL A 92 2.47 -15.62 0.68
CA VAL A 92 1.62 -16.76 1.12
C VAL A 92 0.20 -16.29 1.44
N SER A 93 0.07 -15.22 2.22
CA SER A 93 -1.24 -14.68 2.59
C SER A 93 -2.01 -14.13 1.38
N LEU A 94 -1.32 -13.51 0.41
CA LEU A 94 -1.95 -13.04 -0.84
C LEU A 94 -2.43 -14.20 -1.72
N ALA A 95 -1.66 -15.29 -1.79
CA ALA A 95 -2.08 -16.48 -2.53
C ALA A 95 -3.36 -17.09 -1.95
N GLU A 96 -3.48 -17.15 -0.61
CA GLU A 96 -4.69 -17.58 0.08
C GLU A 96 -5.87 -16.64 -0.20
N ALA A 97 -5.66 -15.34 -0.06
CA ALA A 97 -6.69 -14.33 -0.35
C ALA A 97 -7.21 -14.44 -1.79
N LYS A 98 -6.30 -14.59 -2.77
CA LYS A 98 -6.63 -14.74 -4.19
C LYS A 98 -7.45 -16.00 -4.46
N ALA A 99 -7.08 -17.12 -3.85
CA ALA A 99 -7.80 -18.37 -3.99
C ALA A 99 -9.24 -18.25 -3.47
N GLU A 100 -9.43 -17.64 -2.31
CA GLU A 100 -10.72 -17.46 -1.68
C GLU A 100 -11.61 -16.43 -2.41
N PHE A 101 -11.03 -15.33 -2.90
CA PHE A 101 -11.77 -14.36 -3.74
C PHE A 101 -12.19 -14.99 -5.06
N LYS A 102 -11.38 -15.88 -5.65
CA LYS A 102 -11.80 -16.67 -6.81
C LYS A 102 -12.94 -17.63 -6.46
N ARG A 103 -12.90 -18.26 -5.28
CA ARG A 103 -13.93 -19.21 -4.82
C ARG A 103 -15.28 -18.52 -4.61
N ASN A 104 -15.29 -17.31 -4.09
CA ASN A 104 -16.53 -16.56 -3.82
C ASN A 104 -16.93 -15.59 -4.95
N GLY A 105 -16.19 -15.53 -6.06
CA GLY A 105 -16.47 -14.65 -7.20
C GLY A 105 -16.17 -13.18 -6.97
N SER A 106 -15.38 -12.83 -5.94
CA SER A 106 -14.96 -11.44 -5.68
C SER A 106 -13.93 -10.95 -6.68
N ASN A 107 -13.88 -9.62 -6.89
CA ASN A 107 -12.87 -9.01 -7.76
C ASN A 107 -11.47 -9.14 -7.13
N PRO A 108 -10.48 -9.71 -7.83
CA PRO A 108 -9.13 -9.90 -7.30
C PRO A 108 -8.23 -8.68 -7.45
N ALA A 109 -8.69 -7.54 -7.97
CA ALA A 109 -7.84 -6.41 -8.34
C ALA A 109 -6.95 -5.90 -7.20
N ASP A 110 -7.49 -5.78 -5.98
CA ASP A 110 -6.72 -5.37 -4.80
C ASP A 110 -5.60 -6.36 -4.47
N VAL A 111 -5.90 -7.66 -4.53
CA VAL A 111 -4.90 -8.70 -4.26
C VAL A 111 -3.81 -8.69 -5.33
N LEU A 112 -4.19 -8.61 -6.60
CA LEU A 112 -3.25 -8.53 -7.73
C LEU A 112 -2.32 -7.32 -7.60
N LEU A 113 -2.85 -6.18 -7.21
CA LEU A 113 -2.06 -4.96 -7.00
C LEU A 113 -1.05 -5.12 -5.85
N LEU A 114 -1.44 -5.77 -4.76
CA LEU A 114 -0.51 -6.07 -3.66
C LEU A 114 0.51 -7.14 -4.06
N GLU A 115 0.12 -8.20 -4.79
CA GLU A 115 1.06 -9.19 -5.33
C GLU A 115 2.11 -8.50 -6.23
N ALA A 116 1.66 -7.58 -7.12
CA ALA A 116 2.55 -6.80 -7.96
C ALA A 116 3.51 -5.92 -7.13
N THR A 117 3.00 -5.30 -6.07
CA THR A 117 3.81 -4.50 -5.14
C THR A 117 4.84 -5.36 -4.40
N VAL A 118 4.47 -6.54 -3.93
CA VAL A 118 5.38 -7.49 -3.28
C VAL A 118 6.44 -7.97 -4.26
N ALA A 119 6.05 -8.38 -5.48
CA ALA A 119 6.96 -8.82 -6.53
C ALA A 119 8.02 -7.76 -6.87
N LEU A 120 7.58 -6.50 -7.03
CA LEU A 120 8.49 -5.39 -7.26
C LEU A 120 9.45 -5.20 -6.06
N ARG A 121 8.99 -5.30 -4.80
CA ARG A 121 9.86 -5.19 -3.60
C ARG A 121 10.85 -6.34 -3.47
N GLN A 122 10.57 -7.48 -4.05
CA GLN A 122 11.44 -8.64 -4.14
C GLN A 122 12.37 -8.60 -5.37
N GLY A 123 12.32 -7.52 -6.16
CA GLY A 123 13.11 -7.38 -7.39
C GLY A 123 12.60 -8.21 -8.58
N ARG A 124 11.42 -8.85 -8.45
CA ARG A 124 10.79 -9.66 -9.50
C ARG A 124 10.02 -8.78 -10.49
N LEU A 125 10.75 -7.95 -11.24
CA LEU A 125 10.20 -6.84 -12.04
C LEU A 125 9.22 -7.31 -13.12
N GLU A 126 9.56 -8.38 -13.84
CA GLU A 126 8.69 -8.94 -14.89
C GLU A 126 7.38 -9.47 -14.32
N GLN A 127 7.44 -10.15 -13.18
CA GLN A 127 6.24 -10.60 -12.50
C GLN A 127 5.38 -9.43 -12.01
N ALA A 128 6.00 -8.38 -11.46
CA ALA A 128 5.30 -7.18 -11.05
C ALA A 128 4.56 -6.53 -12.22
N LEU A 129 5.19 -6.47 -13.39
CA LEU A 129 4.59 -5.92 -14.61
C LEU A 129 3.43 -6.79 -15.13
N SER A 130 3.59 -8.13 -15.12
CA SER A 130 2.52 -9.05 -15.50
C SER A 130 1.28 -8.88 -14.61
N LEU A 131 1.48 -8.88 -13.29
CA LEU A 131 0.39 -8.69 -12.31
C LEU A 131 -0.27 -7.30 -12.46
N ALA A 132 0.50 -6.25 -12.75
CA ALA A 132 -0.04 -4.92 -13.02
C ALA A 132 -1.00 -4.92 -14.24
N ASN A 133 -0.67 -5.66 -15.28
CA ASN A 133 -1.55 -5.81 -16.44
C ASN A 133 -2.80 -6.66 -16.12
N GLU A 134 -2.67 -7.65 -15.24
CA GLU A 134 -3.83 -8.42 -14.75
C GLU A 134 -4.81 -7.53 -13.97
N VAL A 135 -4.31 -6.56 -13.15
CA VAL A 135 -5.16 -5.57 -12.48
C VAL A 135 -6.02 -4.81 -13.47
N LEU A 136 -5.43 -4.32 -14.58
CA LEU A 136 -6.16 -3.58 -15.61
C LEU A 136 -7.19 -4.43 -16.35
N SER A 137 -6.98 -5.74 -16.40
CA SER A 137 -7.95 -6.69 -16.97
C SER A 137 -9.10 -6.98 -15.99
N ALA A 138 -8.84 -6.90 -14.69
CA ALA A 138 -9.80 -7.19 -13.62
C ALA A 138 -10.69 -5.99 -13.26
N SER A 139 -10.22 -4.76 -13.52
CA SER A 139 -10.96 -3.53 -13.19
C SER A 139 -10.68 -2.41 -14.19
N THR A 140 -11.74 -1.65 -14.49
CA THR A 140 -11.69 -0.43 -15.31
C THR A 140 -11.68 0.84 -14.48
N ASP A 141 -11.60 0.74 -13.16
CA ASP A 141 -11.61 1.86 -12.23
C ASP A 141 -10.36 2.74 -12.41
N GLU A 142 -10.56 4.06 -12.41
CA GLU A 142 -9.51 5.07 -12.59
C GLU A 142 -8.43 4.99 -11.48
N ASP A 143 -8.82 4.68 -10.25
CA ASP A 143 -7.87 4.54 -9.15
C ASP A 143 -6.89 3.37 -9.38
N TYR A 144 -7.35 2.24 -9.94
CA TYR A 144 -6.45 1.15 -10.31
C TYR A 144 -5.55 1.51 -11.49
N ARG A 145 -6.08 2.19 -12.50
CA ARG A 145 -5.27 2.67 -13.63
C ARG A 145 -4.15 3.59 -13.16
N PHE A 146 -4.48 4.55 -12.31
CA PHE A 146 -3.52 5.44 -11.67
C PHE A 146 -2.44 4.64 -10.89
N GLN A 147 -2.87 3.71 -10.04
CA GLN A 147 -1.96 2.90 -9.23
C GLN A 147 -1.04 2.02 -10.07
N VAL A 148 -1.57 1.41 -11.14
CA VAL A 148 -0.78 0.62 -12.08
C VAL A 148 0.23 1.49 -12.83
N ALA A 149 -0.13 2.69 -13.26
CA ALA A 149 0.80 3.62 -13.87
C ALA A 149 1.93 4.00 -12.90
N LEU A 150 1.61 4.31 -11.63
CA LEU A 150 2.64 4.55 -10.61
C LEU A 150 3.55 3.33 -10.39
N LEU A 151 2.97 2.12 -10.38
CA LEU A 151 3.74 0.89 -10.23
C LEU A 151 4.71 0.67 -11.41
N LYS A 152 4.25 0.88 -12.66
CA LYS A 152 5.10 0.85 -13.87
C LYS A 152 6.24 1.88 -13.77
N GLY A 153 5.94 3.08 -13.29
CA GLY A 153 6.94 4.11 -13.05
C GLY A 153 7.99 3.69 -12.02
N MET A 154 7.57 3.06 -10.94
CA MET A 154 8.47 2.52 -9.93
C MET A 154 9.34 1.37 -10.47
N ILE A 155 8.78 0.48 -11.30
CA ILE A 155 9.53 -0.57 -12.00
C ILE A 155 10.60 0.05 -12.88
N ALA A 156 10.26 1.08 -13.66
CA ALA A 156 11.22 1.79 -14.51
C ALA A 156 12.32 2.47 -13.69
N CYS A 157 12.01 3.02 -12.50
CA CYS A 157 13.02 3.54 -11.58
C CYS A 157 14.00 2.44 -11.11
N GLU A 158 13.51 1.24 -10.77
CA GLU A 158 14.38 0.11 -10.40
C GLU A 158 15.27 -0.36 -11.58
N GLN A 159 14.77 -0.18 -12.80
CA GLN A 159 15.53 -0.45 -14.04
C GLN A 159 16.50 0.69 -14.43
N ASN A 160 16.57 1.76 -13.64
CA ASN A 160 17.35 2.97 -13.90
C ASN A 160 16.98 3.62 -15.25
N ASP A 161 15.70 3.59 -15.61
CA ASP A 161 15.15 4.18 -16.84
C ASP A 161 14.25 5.39 -16.52
N PRO A 162 14.83 6.60 -16.40
CA PRO A 162 14.06 7.79 -16.06
C PRO A 162 13.05 8.18 -17.16
N ALA A 163 13.32 7.85 -18.42
CA ALA A 163 12.42 8.19 -19.53
C ALA A 163 11.11 7.39 -19.43
N ARG A 164 11.20 6.07 -19.21
CA ARG A 164 10.01 5.22 -18.99
C ARG A 164 9.31 5.56 -17.69
N ALA A 165 10.05 5.88 -16.62
CA ALA A 165 9.47 6.30 -15.35
C ALA A 165 8.66 7.61 -15.51
N ARG A 166 9.18 8.58 -16.26
CA ARG A 166 8.48 9.82 -16.57
C ARG A 166 7.24 9.61 -17.44
N ALA A 167 7.33 8.75 -18.44
CA ALA A 167 6.19 8.39 -19.28
C ALA A 167 5.06 7.76 -18.44
N ALA A 168 5.39 6.88 -17.50
CA ALA A 168 4.43 6.28 -16.57
C ALA A 168 3.82 7.31 -15.60
N LEU A 169 4.58 8.31 -15.17
CA LEU A 169 4.06 9.42 -14.35
C LEU A 169 3.06 10.26 -15.14
N VAL A 170 3.36 10.55 -16.41
CA VAL A 170 2.44 11.26 -17.33
C VAL A 170 1.18 10.41 -17.58
N GLU A 171 1.30 9.07 -17.72
CA GLU A 171 0.15 8.17 -17.82
C GLU A 171 -0.72 8.27 -16.55
N ALA A 172 -0.11 8.26 -15.36
CA ALA A 172 -0.84 8.43 -14.10
C ALA A 172 -1.61 9.76 -14.05
N ASP A 173 -1.01 10.86 -14.50
CA ASP A 173 -1.60 12.20 -14.48
C ASP A 173 -2.82 12.35 -15.44
N GLN A 174 -3.07 11.38 -16.32
CA GLN A 174 -4.28 11.35 -17.17
C GLN A 174 -5.51 10.87 -16.40
N HIS A 175 -5.33 10.25 -15.24
CA HIS A 175 -6.41 9.71 -14.41
C HIS A 175 -6.78 10.68 -13.30
N HIS A 176 -8.08 10.92 -13.13
CA HIS A 176 -8.58 11.87 -12.15
C HIS A 176 -8.77 11.18 -10.80
N VAL A 177 -7.80 11.37 -9.88
CA VAL A 177 -7.78 10.76 -8.56
C VAL A 177 -7.80 11.85 -7.48
N THR A 178 -8.70 11.70 -6.50
CA THR A 178 -8.82 12.61 -5.35
C THR A 178 -8.28 12.01 -4.06
N ASN A 179 -7.88 10.76 -4.09
CA ASN A 179 -7.35 10.01 -2.95
C ASN A 179 -5.97 10.57 -2.54
N THR A 180 -5.91 11.25 -1.38
CA THR A 180 -4.70 11.92 -0.90
C THR A 180 -3.47 10.98 -0.79
N PRO A 181 -3.56 9.76 -0.25
CA PRO A 181 -2.47 8.80 -0.28
C PRO A 181 -1.94 8.46 -1.68
N LEU A 182 -2.82 8.36 -2.67
CA LEU A 182 -2.39 8.11 -4.05
C LEU A 182 -1.64 9.30 -4.65
N LEU A 183 -2.12 10.52 -4.37
CA LEU A 183 -1.41 11.75 -4.76
C LEU A 183 -0.04 11.85 -4.08
N ALA A 184 0.06 11.46 -2.80
CA ALA A 184 1.35 11.41 -2.10
C ALA A 184 2.33 10.41 -2.75
N ALA A 185 1.82 9.26 -3.18
CA ALA A 185 2.63 8.26 -3.87
C ALA A 185 3.10 8.75 -5.25
N ARG A 186 2.27 9.53 -5.94
CA ARG A 186 2.64 10.21 -7.18
C ARG A 186 3.81 11.17 -6.97
N GLU A 187 3.77 12.03 -5.93
CA GLU A 187 4.86 12.93 -5.59
C GLU A 187 6.15 12.17 -5.23
N ARG A 188 6.02 11.05 -4.54
CA ARG A 188 7.17 10.18 -4.24
C ARG A 188 7.79 9.57 -5.50
N LEU A 189 6.99 9.14 -6.47
CA LEU A 189 7.50 8.68 -7.76
C LEU A 189 8.21 9.82 -8.49
N ALA A 190 7.64 11.02 -8.51
CA ALA A 190 8.27 12.21 -9.10
C ALA A 190 9.65 12.48 -8.48
N GLY A 191 9.76 12.40 -7.14
CA GLY A 191 11.03 12.55 -6.44
C GLY A 191 12.06 11.49 -6.85
N ASN A 192 11.66 10.23 -6.99
CA ASN A 192 12.56 9.17 -7.44
C ASN A 192 13.06 9.40 -8.88
N ILE A 193 12.18 9.85 -9.78
CA ILE A 193 12.55 10.20 -11.17
C ILE A 193 13.59 11.32 -11.17
N LEU A 194 13.35 12.38 -10.40
CA LEU A 194 14.25 13.53 -10.31
C LEU A 194 15.63 13.15 -9.76
N LEU A 195 15.72 12.20 -8.83
CA LEU A 195 17.02 11.66 -8.39
C LEU A 195 17.75 10.92 -9.54
N LEU A 196 17.05 10.12 -10.33
CA LEU A 196 17.64 9.46 -11.50
C LEU A 196 18.14 10.47 -12.56
N GLU A 197 17.45 11.60 -12.67
CA GLU A 197 17.80 12.70 -13.57
C GLU A 197 18.89 13.63 -12.99
N ARG A 198 19.48 13.29 -11.83
CA ARG A 198 20.51 14.09 -11.14
C ARG A 198 20.03 15.47 -10.71
N ASN A 199 18.77 15.57 -10.29
CA ASN A 199 18.12 16.80 -9.86
C ASN A 199 17.68 16.72 -8.37
N PRO A 200 18.66 16.61 -7.43
CA PRO A 200 18.35 16.28 -6.04
C PRO A 200 17.57 17.39 -5.31
N ALA A 201 17.76 18.66 -5.67
CA ALA A 201 17.03 19.75 -5.02
C ALA A 201 15.52 19.70 -5.32
N GLU A 202 15.15 19.45 -6.58
CA GLU A 202 13.75 19.30 -6.95
C GLU A 202 13.17 17.99 -6.42
N ALA A 203 13.98 16.92 -6.36
CA ALA A 203 13.59 15.65 -5.75
C ALA A 203 13.23 15.82 -4.27
N ALA A 204 14.04 16.56 -3.51
CA ALA A 204 13.77 16.88 -2.11
C ALA A 204 12.43 17.60 -1.95
N ALA A 205 12.15 18.61 -2.79
CA ALA A 205 10.87 19.31 -2.79
C ALA A 205 9.69 18.38 -3.11
N ALA A 206 9.85 17.42 -4.03
CA ALA A 206 8.80 16.43 -4.34
C ALA A 206 8.55 15.48 -3.15
N PHE A 207 9.59 15.02 -2.47
CA PHE A 207 9.44 14.22 -1.26
C PHE A 207 8.83 15.00 -0.09
N ASP A 208 9.13 16.29 0.05
CA ASP A 208 8.47 17.17 1.04
C ASP A 208 6.96 17.29 0.76
N ARG A 209 6.55 17.44 -0.52
CA ARG A 209 5.13 17.42 -0.89
C ARG A 209 4.47 16.07 -0.58
N ALA A 210 5.16 14.98 -0.87
CA ALA A 210 4.68 13.64 -0.50
C ALA A 210 4.47 13.52 1.01
N ALA A 211 5.43 13.99 1.82
CA ALA A 211 5.34 13.96 3.28
C ALA A 211 4.14 14.77 3.80
N ALA A 212 3.90 15.96 3.25
CA ALA A 212 2.76 16.80 3.63
C ALA A 212 1.41 16.11 3.31
N LEU A 213 1.28 15.49 2.14
CA LEU A 213 0.09 14.75 1.75
C LEU A 213 -0.13 13.52 2.65
N PHE A 214 0.93 12.78 2.97
CA PHE A 214 0.82 11.64 3.90
C PHE A 214 0.44 12.08 5.32
N GLN A 215 0.94 13.22 5.78
CA GLN A 215 0.54 13.82 7.06
C GLN A 215 -0.96 14.13 7.07
N THR A 216 -1.46 14.75 6.01
CA THR A 216 -2.89 15.06 5.86
C THR A 216 -3.74 13.79 5.87
N ALA A 217 -3.27 12.72 5.25
CA ALA A 217 -3.92 11.42 5.23
C ALA A 217 -3.72 10.61 6.53
N LYS A 218 -2.99 11.12 7.52
CA LYS A 218 -2.61 10.43 8.78
C LYS A 218 -1.79 9.15 8.55
N HIS A 219 -1.13 9.02 7.43
CA HIS A 219 -0.19 7.96 7.12
C HIS A 219 1.20 8.31 7.66
N TYR A 220 1.33 8.35 8.99
CA TYR A 220 2.50 8.92 9.67
C TYR A 220 3.80 8.20 9.39
N ARG A 221 3.75 6.88 9.19
CA ARG A 221 4.93 6.12 8.80
C ARG A 221 5.44 6.54 7.43
N ASP A 222 4.55 6.70 6.52
CA ASP A 222 4.84 7.03 5.14
C ASP A 222 5.29 8.49 5.01
N MET A 223 4.71 9.36 5.82
CA MET A 223 5.20 10.71 6.02
C MET A 223 6.67 10.69 6.47
N ALA A 224 6.99 9.89 7.48
CA ALA A 224 8.36 9.81 7.99
C ALA A 224 9.35 9.28 6.95
N LEU A 225 8.98 8.25 6.19
CA LEU A 225 9.79 7.73 5.08
C LEU A 225 9.97 8.75 3.95
N ALA A 226 8.94 9.56 3.65
CA ALA A 226 9.05 10.63 2.68
C ALA A 226 9.98 11.75 3.18
N LEU A 227 9.90 12.12 4.47
CA LEU A 227 10.84 13.07 5.10
C LEU A 227 12.29 12.54 5.08
N GLN A 228 12.49 11.26 5.31
CA GLN A 228 13.82 10.64 5.19
C GLN A 228 14.38 10.81 3.77
N ARG A 229 13.56 10.47 2.76
CA ARG A 229 13.96 10.63 1.36
C ARG A 229 14.22 12.10 0.99
N ALA A 230 13.43 13.03 1.51
CA ALA A 230 13.68 14.47 1.34
C ALA A 230 15.02 14.87 1.95
N GLY A 231 15.32 14.41 3.16
CA GLY A 231 16.59 14.69 3.83
C GLY A 231 17.81 14.15 3.07
N GLU A 232 17.72 12.89 2.58
CA GLU A 232 18.75 12.29 1.73
C GLU A 232 18.97 13.11 0.44
N ALA A 233 17.90 13.56 -0.20
CA ALA A 233 17.97 14.36 -1.42
C ALA A 233 18.53 15.78 -1.16
N TYR A 234 18.16 16.44 -0.05
CA TYR A 234 18.77 17.70 0.37
C TYR A 234 20.27 17.56 0.65
N GLN A 235 20.67 16.45 1.26
CA GLN A 235 22.08 16.16 1.50
C GLN A 235 22.85 16.02 0.18
N GLU A 236 22.28 15.31 -0.81
CA GLU A 236 22.85 15.19 -2.16
C GLU A 236 22.91 16.56 -2.90
N ALA A 237 21.93 17.42 -2.65
CA ALA A 237 21.90 18.79 -3.17
C ALA A 237 22.87 19.76 -2.46
N GLY A 238 23.50 19.33 -1.36
CA GLY A 238 24.41 20.18 -0.55
C GLY A 238 23.70 21.08 0.46
N ASP A 239 22.40 20.99 0.60
CA ASP A 239 21.60 21.76 1.58
C ASP A 239 21.56 21.03 2.93
N ARG A 240 22.62 21.24 3.72
CA ARG A 240 22.81 20.56 5.00
C ARG A 240 21.72 20.91 6.03
N GLN A 241 21.28 22.17 6.04
CA GLN A 241 20.30 22.62 7.03
C GLN A 241 18.95 21.90 6.86
N HIS A 242 18.42 21.86 5.64
CA HIS A 242 17.19 21.17 5.37
C HIS A 242 17.35 19.65 5.51
N ALA A 243 18.50 19.09 5.13
CA ALA A 243 18.78 17.67 5.29
C ALA A 243 18.68 17.22 6.75
N GLU A 244 19.40 17.93 7.66
CA GLU A 244 19.41 17.63 9.09
C GLU A 244 18.00 17.74 9.71
N ASP A 245 17.23 18.76 9.37
CA ASP A 245 15.84 18.91 9.85
C ASP A 245 14.95 17.73 9.40
N ARG A 246 15.00 17.39 8.12
CA ARG A 246 14.14 16.31 7.59
C ARG A 246 14.51 14.96 8.17
N LEU A 247 15.81 14.63 8.25
CA LEU A 247 16.29 13.37 8.84
C LEU A 247 15.94 13.28 10.33
N PHE A 248 16.11 14.37 11.08
CA PHE A 248 15.73 14.41 12.50
C PHE A 248 14.24 14.17 12.70
N ARG A 249 13.38 14.84 11.93
CA ARG A 249 11.93 14.67 12.01
C ARG A 249 11.50 13.26 11.61
N ALA A 250 12.09 12.70 10.58
CA ALA A 250 11.83 11.33 10.13
C ALA A 250 12.16 10.33 11.24
N LYS A 251 13.39 10.41 11.78
CA LYS A 251 13.85 9.53 12.87
C LYS A 251 12.96 9.62 14.11
N ARG A 252 12.61 10.82 14.52
CA ARG A 252 11.73 11.05 15.68
C ARG A 252 10.34 10.46 15.47
N SER A 253 9.78 10.62 14.27
CA SER A 253 8.46 10.09 13.94
C SER A 253 8.45 8.55 13.90
N LEU A 254 9.48 7.92 13.28
CA LEU A 254 9.60 6.45 13.25
C LEU A 254 9.79 5.86 14.65
N ALA A 255 10.63 6.49 15.48
CA ALA A 255 10.85 6.06 16.86
C ALA A 255 9.55 6.12 17.70
N ALA A 256 8.73 7.18 17.52
CA ALA A 256 7.43 7.30 18.19
C ALA A 256 6.42 6.21 17.76
N GLN A 257 6.64 5.59 16.61
CA GLN A 257 5.82 4.49 16.08
C GLN A 257 6.38 3.10 16.43
N GLY A 258 7.39 3.02 17.30
CA GLY A 258 8.00 1.76 17.75
C GLY A 258 8.93 1.12 16.72
N GLU A 259 9.34 1.83 15.68
CA GLU A 259 10.33 1.34 14.72
C GLU A 259 11.76 1.58 15.27
N LYS A 260 12.59 0.51 15.25
CA LYS A 260 14.01 0.67 15.52
C LYS A 260 14.62 1.45 14.35
N THR A 261 15.09 2.65 14.63
CA THR A 261 15.93 3.42 13.72
C THR A 261 17.38 3.03 13.97
N GLU A 262 17.98 2.30 13.05
CA GLU A 262 19.43 2.06 13.04
C GLU A 262 20.20 3.36 12.80
#